data_36c5a8ef96eb3a273d572be619a9f9b0
#
_entry.id   36c5a8ef96eb3a273d572be619a9f9b0
#
_cell.length_a   1.000
_cell.length_b   1.000
_cell.length_c   1.000
_cell.angle_alpha   90.00
_cell.angle_beta   90.00
_cell.angle_gamma   90.00
#
_symmetry.space_group_name_H-M   'P 1'
#
loop_
_entity.id
_entity.type
_entity.pdbx_description
1 polymer ?
#
loop_
_entity_poly.entity_id
_entity_poly.type
_entity_poly.pdbx_seq_one_letter_code
_entity_poly.pdbx_strand_id
1 'polypeptide(L)'
;MDMVNCKKSGFVKKVTTDRNKIIALLKSAQRKEEASNSLPLSFIDSKITLLYDSLRILLEVLALKNSLKIYNHECYTAFLKEIINESRLGDEFDKFRKLRNALNYYGKEINVKEAQAVLIRMKNFIKRIRELN
;
A
#
# COMPACT_ATOMS: atom_id res chain seq x y z
N MET A 1 15.37 -2.69 4.97
CA MET A 1 15.98 -2.86 3.63
C MET A 1 15.96 -1.52 2.91
N ASP A 2 17.07 -1.08 2.35
CA ASP A 2 17.15 0.15 1.58
C ASP A 2 17.02 -0.11 0.07
N MET A 3 16.96 0.96 -0.73
CA MET A 3 16.82 0.83 -2.20
C MET A 3 17.99 0.10 -2.85
N VAL A 4 19.21 0.29 -2.35
CA VAL A 4 20.39 -0.41 -2.88
C VAL A 4 20.21 -1.92 -2.70
N ASN A 5 19.82 -2.36 -1.52
CA ASN A 5 19.58 -3.77 -1.23
C ASN A 5 18.37 -4.32 -2.01
N CYS A 6 17.31 -3.53 -2.16
CA CYS A 6 16.15 -3.90 -2.96
C CYS A 6 16.52 -4.14 -4.42
N LYS A 7 17.37 -3.30 -5.01
CA LYS A 7 17.84 -3.46 -6.39
C LYS A 7 18.76 -4.66 -6.53
N LYS A 8 19.71 -4.84 -5.61
CA LYS A 8 20.65 -5.98 -5.62
C LYS A 8 19.91 -7.32 -5.52
N SER A 9 18.84 -7.37 -4.72
CA SER A 9 18.02 -8.58 -4.56
C SER A 9 17.04 -8.83 -5.70
N GLY A 10 17.00 -7.95 -6.69
CA GLY A 10 16.08 -8.06 -7.83
C GLY A 10 14.63 -7.70 -7.50
N PHE A 11 14.37 -7.07 -6.36
CA PHE A 11 13.02 -6.67 -5.93
C PHE A 11 12.56 -5.35 -6.52
N VAL A 12 13.47 -4.57 -7.10
CA VAL A 12 13.17 -3.30 -7.77
C VAL A 12 13.90 -3.28 -9.11
N LYS A 13 13.16 -3.03 -10.19
CA LYS A 13 13.69 -2.97 -11.55
C LYS A 13 13.20 -1.72 -12.27
N LYS A 14 14.04 -1.19 -13.17
CA LYS A 14 13.62 -0.14 -14.09
C LYS A 14 12.68 -0.72 -15.13
N VAL A 15 11.59 -0.01 -15.41
CA VAL A 15 10.60 -0.41 -16.42
C VAL A 15 10.18 0.81 -17.25
N THR A 16 9.65 0.55 -18.43
CA THR A 16 9.00 1.59 -19.24
C THR A 16 7.58 1.78 -18.70
N THR A 17 7.17 3.03 -18.52
CA THR A 17 5.83 3.35 -18.05
C THR A 17 4.80 2.94 -19.09
N ASP A 18 3.78 2.17 -18.65
CA ASP A 18 2.64 1.74 -19.44
C ASP A 18 1.38 2.46 -18.94
N ARG A 19 0.90 3.40 -19.73
CA ARG A 19 -0.28 4.19 -19.37
C ARG A 19 -1.54 3.34 -19.18
N ASN A 20 -1.75 2.34 -20.02
CA ASN A 20 -2.91 1.47 -19.92
C ASN A 20 -2.89 0.64 -18.64
N LYS A 21 -1.71 0.18 -18.25
CA LYS A 21 -1.52 -0.53 -16.99
C LYS A 21 -1.84 0.37 -15.80
N ILE A 22 -1.37 1.61 -15.80
CA ILE A 22 -1.67 2.58 -14.74
C ILE A 22 -3.17 2.80 -14.62
N ILE A 23 -3.87 3.00 -15.74
CA ILE A 23 -5.33 3.18 -15.73
C ILE A 23 -6.03 1.97 -15.12
N ALA A 24 -5.63 0.76 -15.50
CA ALA A 24 -6.21 -0.47 -14.97
C ALA A 24 -5.95 -0.61 -13.46
N LEU A 25 -4.75 -0.28 -12.99
CA LEU A 25 -4.40 -0.32 -11.58
C LEU A 25 -5.20 0.70 -10.76
N LEU A 26 -5.40 1.91 -11.28
CA LEU A 26 -6.20 2.94 -10.60
C LEU A 26 -7.65 2.49 -10.43
N LYS A 27 -8.23 1.85 -11.46
CA LYS A 27 -9.57 1.26 -11.37
C LYS A 27 -9.64 0.15 -10.33
N SER A 28 -8.65 -0.73 -10.30
CA SER A 28 -8.57 -1.81 -9.33
C SER A 28 -8.48 -1.28 -7.90
N ALA A 29 -7.64 -0.25 -7.67
CA ALA A 29 -7.51 0.38 -6.36
C ALA A 29 -8.84 0.97 -5.89
N GLN A 30 -9.55 1.67 -6.77
CA GLN A 30 -10.85 2.27 -6.46
C GLN A 30 -11.89 1.20 -6.11
N ARG A 31 -11.96 0.11 -6.87
CA ARG A 31 -12.90 -0.99 -6.60
C ARG A 31 -12.65 -1.63 -5.25
N LYS A 32 -11.39 -1.83 -4.87
CA LYS A 32 -11.03 -2.40 -3.56
C LYS A 32 -11.38 -1.46 -2.42
N GLU A 33 -11.17 -0.17 -2.59
CA GLU A 33 -11.58 0.85 -1.61
C GLU A 33 -13.10 0.87 -1.42
N GLU A 34 -13.86 0.83 -2.51
CA GLU A 34 -15.33 0.75 -2.47
C GLU A 34 -15.80 -0.53 -1.78
N ALA A 35 -15.18 -1.67 -2.10
CA ALA A 35 -15.50 -2.95 -1.45
C ALA A 35 -15.23 -2.90 0.05
N SER A 36 -14.10 -2.33 0.47
CA SER A 36 -13.79 -2.14 1.88
C SER A 36 -14.88 -1.29 2.56
N ASN A 37 -15.26 -0.17 1.94
CA ASN A 37 -16.29 0.73 2.49
C ASN A 37 -17.67 0.06 2.60
N SER A 38 -18.00 -0.85 1.70
CA SER A 38 -19.31 -1.52 1.67
C SER A 38 -19.44 -2.62 2.73
N LEU A 39 -18.35 -3.15 3.24
CA LEU A 39 -18.41 -4.21 4.25
C LEU A 39 -18.78 -3.65 5.62
N PRO A 40 -19.62 -4.39 6.40
CA PRO A 40 -19.92 -3.99 7.76
C PRO A 40 -18.72 -4.15 8.69
N LEU A 41 -18.76 -3.46 9.83
CA LEU A 41 -17.67 -3.50 10.83
C LEU A 41 -17.42 -4.90 11.40
N SER A 42 -18.39 -5.80 11.32
CA SER A 42 -18.20 -7.19 11.73
C SER A 42 -17.15 -7.93 10.88
N PHE A 43 -16.85 -7.43 9.68
CA PHE A 43 -15.79 -7.95 8.80
C PHE A 43 -14.58 -7.04 8.80
N ILE A 44 -14.17 -6.57 9.97
CA ILE A 44 -13.14 -5.53 10.11
C ILE A 44 -11.78 -5.94 9.52
N ASP A 45 -11.40 -7.19 9.67
CA ASP A 45 -10.17 -7.75 9.11
C ASP A 45 -10.19 -7.72 7.57
N SER A 46 -11.32 -8.07 6.97
CA SER A 46 -11.50 -7.99 5.51
C SER A 46 -11.49 -6.54 5.01
N LYS A 47 -12.09 -5.62 5.78
CA LYS A 47 -12.05 -4.19 5.44
C LYS A 47 -10.61 -3.67 5.42
N ILE A 48 -9.81 -4.02 6.42
CA ILE A 48 -8.41 -3.61 6.50
C ILE A 48 -7.61 -4.22 5.35
N THR A 49 -7.81 -5.51 5.05
CA THR A 49 -7.10 -6.19 3.97
C THR A 49 -7.39 -5.55 2.61
N LEU A 50 -8.66 -5.27 2.31
CA LEU A 50 -9.04 -4.64 1.05
C LEU A 50 -8.49 -3.22 0.94
N LEU A 51 -8.51 -2.47 2.01
CA LEU A 51 -8.00 -1.10 2.01
C LEU A 51 -6.48 -1.08 1.88
N TYR A 52 -5.79 -2.03 2.52
CA TYR A 52 -4.35 -2.22 2.33
C TYR A 52 -4.03 -2.54 0.86
N ASP A 53 -4.78 -3.46 0.24
CA ASP A 53 -4.56 -3.79 -1.16
C ASP A 53 -4.74 -2.58 -2.07
N SER A 54 -5.74 -1.73 -1.78
CA SER A 54 -5.95 -0.49 -2.52
C SER A 54 -4.76 0.45 -2.40
N LEU A 55 -4.28 0.71 -1.18
CA LEU A 55 -3.15 1.62 -0.99
C LEU A 55 -1.85 1.08 -1.58
N ARG A 56 -1.63 -0.23 -1.53
CA ARG A 56 -0.47 -0.85 -2.16
C ARG A 56 -0.50 -0.69 -3.68
N ILE A 57 -1.68 -0.86 -4.30
CA ILE A 57 -1.83 -0.65 -5.74
C ILE A 57 -1.54 0.80 -6.12
N LEU A 58 -1.98 1.76 -5.30
CA LEU A 58 -1.66 3.18 -5.54
C LEU A 58 -0.15 3.45 -5.42
N LEU A 59 0.55 2.75 -4.53
CA LEU A 59 2.01 2.82 -4.44
C LEU A 59 2.67 2.21 -5.69
N GLU A 60 2.11 1.12 -6.21
CA GLU A 60 2.60 0.55 -7.47
C GLU A 60 2.48 1.55 -8.61
N VAL A 61 1.36 2.26 -8.70
CA VAL A 61 1.17 3.32 -9.70
C VAL A 61 2.22 4.42 -9.53
N LEU A 62 2.47 4.87 -8.30
CA LEU A 62 3.48 5.89 -8.03
C LEU A 62 4.88 5.42 -8.45
N ALA A 63 5.21 4.17 -8.17
CA ALA A 63 6.47 3.56 -8.59
C ALA A 63 6.59 3.50 -10.12
N LEU A 64 5.53 3.06 -10.81
CA LEU A 64 5.50 3.00 -12.27
C LEU A 64 5.68 4.39 -12.90
N LYS A 65 5.09 5.43 -12.31
CA LYS A 65 5.29 6.81 -12.76
C LYS A 65 6.73 7.30 -12.58
N ASN A 66 7.48 6.65 -11.71
CA ASN A 66 8.92 6.86 -11.52
C ASN A 66 9.76 5.82 -12.28
N SER A 67 9.17 5.12 -13.24
CA SER A 67 9.81 4.11 -14.08
C SER A 67 10.40 2.95 -13.28
N LEU A 68 9.76 2.58 -12.18
CA LEU A 68 10.17 1.49 -11.31
C LEU A 68 9.06 0.47 -11.15
N LYS A 69 9.44 -0.82 -11.14
CA LYS A 69 8.58 -1.90 -10.71
C LYS A 69 9.13 -2.52 -9.44
N ILE A 70 8.28 -2.64 -8.43
CA ILE A 70 8.64 -3.14 -7.11
C ILE A 70 7.91 -4.47 -6.88
N TYR A 71 8.70 -5.52 -6.64
CA TYR A 71 8.19 -6.90 -6.49
C TYR A 71 8.05 -7.35 -5.04
N ASN A 72 8.61 -6.61 -4.09
CA ASN A 72 8.56 -6.92 -2.67
C ASN A 72 7.94 -5.75 -1.91
N HIS A 73 6.87 -6.03 -1.14
CA HIS A 73 6.14 -4.97 -0.42
C HIS A 73 7.03 -4.17 0.54
N GLU A 74 8.00 -4.82 1.17
CA GLU A 74 8.94 -4.14 2.07
C GLU A 74 9.74 -3.06 1.35
N CYS A 75 10.00 -3.23 0.06
CA CYS A 75 10.74 -2.24 -0.73
C CYS A 75 9.93 -0.99 -1.05
N TYR A 76 8.61 -1.00 -0.88
CA TYR A 76 7.82 0.24 -0.95
C TYR A 76 8.17 1.21 0.17
N THR A 77 8.54 0.70 1.34
CA THR A 77 9.00 1.55 2.44
C THR A 77 10.26 2.32 2.05
N ALA A 78 11.25 1.61 1.48
CA ALA A 78 12.47 2.24 0.99
C ALA A 78 12.20 3.23 -0.15
N PHE A 79 11.31 2.87 -1.07
CA PHE A 79 10.90 3.74 -2.17
C PHE A 79 10.30 5.06 -1.66
N LEU A 80 9.39 5.00 -0.71
CA LEU A 80 8.77 6.20 -0.13
C LEU A 80 9.79 7.08 0.58
N LYS A 81 10.73 6.48 1.31
CA LYS A 81 11.74 7.22 2.06
C LYS A 81 12.82 7.83 1.17
N GLU A 82 13.34 7.06 0.22
CA GLU A 82 14.54 7.42 -0.52
C GLU A 82 14.26 8.07 -1.88
N ILE A 83 13.20 7.69 -2.56
CA ILE A 83 12.86 8.23 -3.89
C ILE A 83 11.84 9.35 -3.78
N ILE A 84 10.77 9.14 -3.03
CA ILE A 84 9.68 10.11 -2.88
C ILE A 84 10.00 11.14 -1.79
N ASN A 85 10.92 10.83 -0.89
CA ASN A 85 11.30 11.68 0.24
C ASN A 85 10.15 11.95 1.23
N GLU A 86 9.32 10.94 1.43
CA GLU A 86 8.20 10.94 2.37
C GLU A 86 8.44 9.89 3.45
N SER A 87 9.39 10.19 4.36
CA SER A 87 9.83 9.23 5.37
C SER A 87 8.70 8.78 6.30
N ARG A 88 7.80 9.70 6.68
CA ARG A 88 6.66 9.38 7.55
C ARG A 88 5.69 8.42 6.87
N LEU A 89 5.44 8.59 5.57
CA LEU A 89 4.61 7.67 4.80
C LEU A 89 5.25 6.29 4.72
N GLY A 90 6.57 6.23 4.57
CA GLY A 90 7.30 4.97 4.60
C GLY A 90 7.11 4.22 5.91
N ASP A 91 7.20 4.91 7.04
CA ASP A 91 6.98 4.32 8.36
C ASP A 91 5.54 3.84 8.55
N GLU A 92 4.57 4.63 8.09
CA GLU A 92 3.15 4.25 8.15
C GLU A 92 2.86 3.03 7.30
N PHE A 93 3.36 3.01 6.06
CA PHE A 93 3.17 1.85 5.18
C PHE A 93 3.72 0.58 5.81
N ASP A 94 4.90 0.66 6.42
CA ASP A 94 5.52 -0.50 7.08
C ASP A 94 4.65 -1.04 8.21
N LYS A 95 4.03 -0.17 9.00
CA LYS A 95 3.08 -0.56 10.05
C LYS A 95 1.83 -1.23 9.47
N PHE A 96 1.26 -0.68 8.39
CA PHE A 96 0.11 -1.27 7.72
C PHE A 96 0.43 -2.66 7.16
N ARG A 97 1.60 -2.79 6.53
CA ARG A 97 2.07 -4.07 5.98
C ARG A 97 2.18 -5.14 7.07
N LYS A 98 2.79 -4.80 8.19
CA LYS A 98 2.96 -5.72 9.33
C LYS A 98 1.62 -6.11 9.94
N LEU A 99 0.72 -5.16 10.09
CA LEU A 99 -0.62 -5.43 10.63
C LEU A 99 -1.41 -6.36 9.70
N ARG A 100 -1.42 -6.06 8.40
CA ARG A 100 -2.11 -6.91 7.40
C ARG A 100 -1.56 -8.33 7.43
N ASN A 101 -0.24 -8.50 7.51
CA ASN A 101 0.38 -9.81 7.60
C ASN A 101 -0.01 -10.53 8.91
N ALA A 102 -0.06 -9.82 10.03
CA ALA A 102 -0.48 -10.40 11.31
C ALA A 102 -1.93 -10.88 11.26
N LEU A 103 -2.84 -10.10 10.68
CA LEU A 103 -4.25 -10.46 10.55
C LEU A 103 -4.46 -11.66 9.61
N ASN A 104 -3.77 -11.69 8.47
CA ASN A 104 -4.02 -12.69 7.42
C ASN A 104 -3.22 -13.98 7.61
N TYR A 105 -2.00 -13.90 8.15
CA TYR A 105 -1.11 -15.07 8.19
C TYR A 105 -0.84 -15.59 9.59
N TYR A 106 -1.01 -14.76 10.63
CA TYR A 106 -0.70 -15.14 12.01
C TYR A 106 -1.93 -15.20 12.91
N GLY A 107 -3.13 -15.01 12.34
CA GLY A 107 -4.39 -15.12 13.07
C GLY A 107 -4.58 -14.07 14.16
N LYS A 108 -3.88 -12.92 14.08
CA LYS A 108 -4.07 -11.83 15.03
C LYS A 108 -5.50 -11.32 14.99
N GLU A 109 -6.09 -11.11 16.15
CA GLU A 109 -7.38 -10.43 16.29
C GLU A 109 -7.14 -8.95 16.63
N ILE A 110 -8.02 -8.09 16.15
CA ILE A 110 -7.99 -6.66 16.41
C ILE A 110 -9.36 -6.22 16.90
N ASN A 111 -9.43 -5.39 17.96
CA ASN A 111 -10.71 -4.88 18.39
C ASN A 111 -11.22 -3.79 17.45
N VAL A 112 -12.54 -3.57 17.46
CA VAL A 112 -13.21 -2.66 16.52
C VAL A 112 -12.70 -1.22 16.66
N LYS A 113 -12.48 -0.74 17.86
CA LYS A 113 -12.01 0.62 18.11
C LYS A 113 -10.61 0.86 17.52
N GLU A 114 -9.70 -0.09 17.75
CA GLU A 114 -8.34 -0.06 17.22
C GLU A 114 -8.36 -0.13 15.69
N ALA A 115 -9.20 -1.01 15.14
CA ALA A 115 -9.35 -1.20 13.71
C ALA A 115 -9.94 0.04 13.02
N GLN A 116 -10.91 0.71 13.62
CA GLN A 116 -11.46 1.95 13.09
C GLN A 116 -10.39 3.04 13.00
N ALA A 117 -9.52 3.16 14.01
CA ALA A 117 -8.40 4.09 13.98
C ALA A 117 -7.43 3.77 12.84
N VAL A 118 -7.14 2.48 12.61
CA VAL A 118 -6.30 2.04 11.49
C VAL A 118 -6.93 2.40 10.15
N LEU A 119 -8.24 2.15 9.98
CA LEU A 119 -8.95 2.48 8.73
C LEU A 119 -8.87 3.97 8.41
N ILE A 120 -9.02 4.83 9.42
CA ILE A 120 -8.91 6.28 9.26
C ILE A 120 -7.49 6.64 8.78
N ARG A 121 -6.47 6.08 9.41
CA ARG A 121 -5.07 6.33 9.01
C ARG A 121 -4.78 5.84 7.60
N MET A 122 -5.32 4.69 7.22
CA MET A 122 -5.18 4.17 5.86
C MET A 122 -5.86 5.09 4.83
N LYS A 123 -7.04 5.59 5.12
CA LYS A 123 -7.75 6.52 4.22
C LYS A 123 -6.99 7.84 4.06
N ASN A 124 -6.41 8.36 5.13
CA ASN A 124 -5.55 9.54 5.06
C ASN A 124 -4.29 9.28 4.24
N PHE A 125 -3.69 8.11 4.41
CA PHE A 125 -2.54 7.66 3.61
C PHE A 125 -2.90 7.62 2.12
N ILE A 126 -4.02 6.99 1.77
CA ILE A 126 -4.51 6.92 0.38
C ILE A 126 -4.68 8.32 -0.21
N LYS A 127 -5.28 9.23 0.54
CA LYS A 127 -5.45 10.62 0.10
C LYS A 127 -4.11 11.27 -0.22
N ARG A 128 -3.12 11.09 0.67
CA ARG A 128 -1.78 11.65 0.47
C ARG A 128 -1.09 11.06 -0.76
N ILE A 129 -1.18 9.74 -0.96
CA ILE A 129 -0.59 9.08 -2.13
C ILE A 129 -1.25 9.59 -3.42
N ARG A 130 -2.56 9.80 -3.42
CA ARG A 130 -3.25 10.39 -4.59
C ARG A 130 -2.77 11.80 -4.90
N GLU A 131 -2.46 12.61 -3.89
CA GLU A 131 -1.89 13.95 -4.08
C GLU A 131 -0.50 13.88 -4.71
N LEU A 132 0.29 12.83 -4.41
CA LEU A 132 1.62 12.63 -4.97
C LEU A 132 1.58 12.07 -6.40
N ASN A 133 0.48 11.46 -6.78
CA ASN A 133 0.27 10.96 -8.13
C ASN A 133 -0.30 12.07 -9.01
#